data_65f7c41f50ad27c2b71580d26ae8a474
#
_entry.id   65f7c41f50ad27c2b71580d26ae8a474
#
_cell.length_a   1.000
_cell.length_b   1.000
_cell.length_c   1.000
_cell.angle_alpha   90.00
_cell.angle_beta   90.00
_cell.angle_gamma   90.00
#
_symmetry.space_group_name_H-M   'P 1'
#
loop_
_entity.id
_entity.type
_entity.pdbx_description
1 polymer ?
#
loop_
_entity_poly.entity_id
_entity_poly.type
_entity_poly.pdbx_seq_one_letter_code
_entity_poly.pdbx_strand_id
1 'polypeptide(L)'
;MSVPDSEGNLTVFTKHRCNNGGAGYPALRLLVLVSCGTRTLLDAVFGPPSDGETVHAPRLLRSLRKGMIVLLDRNFTAQALVTAIARTGAQVLGRVKNSRRLVCLRRLPGGSFLSMCGTVPVRVIDCEITLTTVTGRSTAGYCLITTLTDHHTHPAADLITLYHQRWEIETAYLEIKSTILGGRVLRARTPAGTDQEVYALLVTYQVLRLAMADAASTRPDVDPDRASFSIALNTARDLVIQATGIIADTVIDLVGTIGRRILADLMPDRCIRTRPRVVKRAISKYNPKGTVDRTSYKATISINILTTPGP
;
A
#
# COMPACT_ATOMS: atom_id res chain seq x y z
N MET A 1 2.22 -10.59 -9.37
CA MET A 1 2.11 -10.30 -10.83
C MET A 1 2.21 -11.62 -11.56
N SER A 2 1.54 -11.75 -12.71
CA SER A 2 1.63 -12.98 -13.51
C SER A 2 2.79 -12.87 -14.50
N VAL A 3 3.57 -13.93 -14.64
CA VAL A 3 4.67 -14.06 -15.61
C VAL A 3 4.30 -15.08 -16.68
N PRO A 4 4.90 -15.03 -17.90
CA PRO A 4 4.64 -16.02 -18.94
C PRO A 4 4.95 -17.43 -18.50
N ASP A 5 4.14 -18.37 -18.99
CA ASP A 5 4.29 -19.80 -18.75
C ASP A 5 5.35 -20.37 -19.74
N SER A 6 6.60 -20.03 -19.49
CA SER A 6 7.76 -20.48 -20.27
C SER A 6 8.64 -21.38 -19.41
N GLU A 7 9.38 -22.27 -20.04
CA GLU A 7 10.31 -23.18 -19.37
C GLU A 7 11.27 -22.41 -18.46
N GLY A 8 11.88 -21.32 -18.96
CA GLY A 8 12.79 -20.48 -18.18
C GLY A 8 12.12 -19.86 -16.95
N ASN A 9 10.91 -19.33 -17.08
CA ASN A 9 10.22 -18.73 -15.93
C ASN A 9 9.75 -19.78 -14.91
N LEU A 10 9.40 -20.99 -15.34
CA LEU A 10 8.98 -22.07 -14.45
C LEU A 10 10.11 -22.60 -13.55
N THR A 11 11.38 -22.31 -13.88
CA THR A 11 12.51 -22.66 -12.99
C THR A 11 12.54 -21.82 -11.71
N VAL A 12 11.95 -20.61 -11.75
CA VAL A 12 11.98 -19.66 -10.63
C VAL A 12 10.58 -19.38 -10.09
N PHE A 13 9.60 -19.18 -10.99
CA PHE A 13 8.26 -18.76 -10.62
C PHE A 13 7.31 -19.95 -10.67
N THR A 14 6.60 -20.20 -9.57
CA THR A 14 5.68 -21.33 -9.47
C THR A 14 4.24 -20.93 -9.78
N LYS A 15 3.47 -21.88 -10.30
CA LYS A 15 2.01 -21.75 -10.44
C LYS A 15 1.32 -21.97 -9.09
N HIS A 16 0.16 -21.36 -8.92
CA HIS A 16 -0.70 -21.69 -7.78
C HIS A 16 -1.09 -23.16 -7.83
N ARG A 17 -0.87 -23.88 -6.73
CA ARG A 17 -1.34 -25.25 -6.57
C ARG A 17 -2.86 -25.24 -6.37
N CYS A 18 -3.58 -25.92 -7.24
CA CYS A 18 -5.01 -26.26 -7.10
C CYS A 18 -5.13 -27.76 -6.95
N ASN A 19 -6.30 -28.26 -6.48
CA ASN A 19 -6.56 -29.69 -6.30
C ASN A 19 -6.36 -30.51 -7.58
N ASN A 20 -6.43 -29.88 -8.76
CA ASN A 20 -6.27 -30.48 -10.07
C ASN A 20 -4.92 -30.10 -10.75
N GLY A 21 -3.86 -29.82 -9.98
CA GLY A 21 -2.58 -29.39 -10.50
C GLY A 21 -2.39 -27.87 -10.50
N GLY A 22 -1.33 -27.38 -11.15
CA GLY A 22 -1.04 -25.94 -11.23
C GLY A 22 -2.00 -25.24 -12.17
N ALA A 23 -2.72 -24.22 -11.69
CA ALA A 23 -3.65 -23.45 -12.50
C ALA A 23 -3.16 -22.03 -12.74
N GLY A 24 -3.40 -21.51 -13.95
CA GLY A 24 -3.06 -20.15 -14.34
C GLY A 24 -1.59 -19.96 -14.69
N TYR A 25 -1.19 -18.70 -14.75
CA TYR A 25 0.20 -18.31 -15.00
C TYR A 25 1.05 -18.43 -13.75
N PRO A 26 2.38 -18.71 -13.90
CA PRO A 26 3.31 -18.54 -12.79
C PRO A 26 3.22 -17.13 -12.24
N ALA A 27 3.54 -16.95 -10.97
CA ALA A 27 3.38 -15.68 -10.30
C ALA A 27 4.71 -15.15 -9.75
N LEU A 28 4.87 -13.85 -9.76
CA LEU A 28 5.91 -13.10 -9.09
C LEU A 28 5.28 -12.35 -7.91
N ARG A 29 5.90 -12.43 -6.76
CA ARG A 29 5.55 -11.62 -5.58
C ARG A 29 6.33 -10.31 -5.61
N LEU A 30 5.63 -9.20 -5.48
CA LEU A 30 6.22 -7.87 -5.37
C LEU A 30 5.81 -7.28 -4.01
N LEU A 31 6.78 -6.82 -3.24
CA LEU A 31 6.59 -6.07 -2.01
C LEU A 31 7.26 -4.70 -2.18
N VAL A 32 6.52 -3.64 -1.85
CA VAL A 32 7.00 -2.27 -2.00
C VAL A 32 6.83 -1.48 -0.70
N LEU A 33 7.75 -0.55 -0.48
CA LEU A 33 7.67 0.48 0.55
C LEU A 33 7.33 1.80 -0.15
N VAL A 34 6.20 2.40 0.22
CA VAL A 34 5.73 3.67 -0.37
C VAL A 34 5.61 4.75 0.69
N SER A 35 5.83 5.98 0.29
CA SER A 35 5.52 7.16 1.11
C SER A 35 4.01 7.42 1.09
N CYS A 36 3.40 7.59 2.26
CA CYS A 36 2.01 8.05 2.34
C CYS A 36 1.88 9.48 1.78
N GLY A 37 0.73 9.79 1.19
CA GLY A 37 0.42 11.07 0.57
C GLY A 37 0.89 11.16 -0.88
N THR A 38 2.17 10.97 -1.17
CA THR A 38 2.70 11.04 -2.54
C THR A 38 2.65 9.71 -3.29
N ARG A 39 2.62 8.59 -2.58
CA ARG A 39 2.74 7.21 -3.08
C ARG A 39 4.03 6.94 -3.87
N THR A 40 5.06 7.78 -3.68
CA THR A 40 6.38 7.53 -4.25
C THR A 40 7.00 6.27 -3.64
N LEU A 41 7.70 5.50 -4.47
CA LEU A 41 8.41 4.30 -4.01
C LEU A 41 9.67 4.71 -3.24
N LEU A 42 9.83 4.16 -2.05
CA LEU A 42 11.07 4.27 -1.27
C LEU A 42 11.97 3.07 -1.55
N ASP A 43 11.38 1.88 -1.68
CA ASP A 43 12.10 0.65 -2.00
C ASP A 43 11.13 -0.40 -2.55
N ALA A 44 11.67 -1.38 -3.25
CA ALA A 44 10.91 -2.52 -3.76
C ALA A 44 11.76 -3.80 -3.73
N VAL A 45 11.12 -4.91 -3.41
CA VAL A 45 11.70 -6.25 -3.51
C VAL A 45 10.70 -7.19 -4.17
N PHE A 46 11.19 -8.10 -4.96
CA PHE A 46 10.34 -9.10 -5.57
C PHE A 46 11.07 -10.44 -5.68
N GLY A 47 10.31 -11.48 -6.00
CA GLY A 47 10.84 -12.84 -6.10
C GLY A 47 9.72 -13.87 -6.30
N PRO A 48 10.05 -15.16 -6.17
CA PRO A 48 9.10 -16.24 -6.35
C PRO A 48 7.98 -16.18 -5.30
N PRO A 49 6.78 -16.66 -5.62
CA PRO A 49 5.65 -16.66 -4.69
C PRO A 49 5.80 -17.68 -3.56
N SER A 50 6.73 -18.65 -3.70
CA SER A 50 7.12 -19.59 -2.64
C SER A 50 7.63 -18.87 -1.40
N ASP A 51 8.33 -17.75 -1.62
CA ASP A 51 8.82 -16.93 -0.53
C ASP A 51 7.67 -16.07 0.00
N GLY A 52 7.36 -16.20 1.27
CA GLY A 52 6.31 -15.43 1.92
C GLY A 52 6.63 -13.93 1.94
N GLU A 53 5.61 -13.10 2.07
CA GLU A 53 5.78 -11.64 2.24
C GLU A 53 6.69 -11.32 3.43
N THR A 54 6.62 -12.14 4.49
CA THR A 54 7.45 -12.01 5.69
C THR A 54 8.92 -12.36 5.46
N VAL A 55 9.24 -13.12 4.41
CA VAL A 55 10.62 -13.41 3.98
C VAL A 55 11.21 -12.24 3.20
N HIS A 56 10.37 -11.57 2.39
CA HIS A 56 10.82 -10.41 1.62
C HIS A 56 10.92 -9.13 2.46
N ALA A 57 10.05 -8.95 3.46
CA ALA A 57 9.98 -7.72 4.25
C ALA A 57 11.32 -7.29 4.90
N PRO A 58 12.15 -8.18 5.46
CA PRO A 58 13.46 -7.80 6.01
C PRO A 58 14.40 -7.14 4.99
N ARG A 59 14.26 -7.43 3.71
CA ARG A 59 15.07 -6.83 2.65
C ARG A 59 14.79 -5.33 2.45
N LEU A 60 13.62 -4.84 2.89
CA LEU A 60 13.23 -3.42 2.84
C LEU A 60 13.77 -2.60 4.04
N LEU A 61 14.32 -3.26 5.06
CA LEU A 61 14.88 -2.58 6.24
C LEU A 61 16.02 -1.62 5.89
N ARG A 62 16.75 -1.88 4.81
CA ARG A 62 17.82 -1.03 4.29
C ARG A 62 17.37 0.40 3.97
N SER A 63 16.09 0.60 3.69
CA SER A 63 15.50 1.90 3.33
C SER A 63 14.82 2.59 4.51
N LEU A 64 14.80 1.96 5.69
CA LEU A 64 14.21 2.52 6.90
C LEU A 64 15.26 3.27 7.70
N ARG A 65 14.85 4.40 8.30
CA ARG A 65 15.70 5.24 9.13
C ARG A 65 14.91 5.97 10.20
N LYS A 66 15.64 6.52 11.17
CA LYS A 66 15.07 7.39 12.22
C LYS A 66 14.21 8.50 11.61
N GLY A 67 13.06 8.77 12.23
CA GLY A 67 12.09 9.76 11.77
C GLY A 67 10.98 9.20 10.89
N MET A 68 11.11 7.95 10.41
CA MET A 68 10.03 7.27 9.68
C MET A 68 9.06 6.57 10.62
N ILE A 69 7.79 6.53 10.23
CA ILE A 69 6.75 5.68 10.83
C ILE A 69 6.31 4.67 9.77
N VAL A 70 6.47 3.39 10.05
CA VAL A 70 6.11 2.31 9.13
C VAL A 70 4.72 1.79 9.47
N LEU A 71 3.79 1.91 8.53
CA LEU A 71 2.43 1.39 8.66
C LEU A 71 2.41 -0.08 8.22
N LEU A 72 2.08 -0.98 9.13
CA LEU A 72 2.12 -2.43 8.90
C LEU A 72 0.72 -3.05 8.88
N ASP A 73 0.44 -3.85 7.87
CA ASP A 73 -0.72 -4.74 7.92
C ASP A 73 -0.48 -5.89 8.91
N ARG A 74 -1.54 -6.55 9.32
CA ARG A 74 -1.54 -7.61 10.34
C ARG A 74 -0.57 -8.76 10.07
N ASN A 75 -0.19 -9.01 8.81
CA ASN A 75 0.78 -10.06 8.47
C ASN A 75 2.23 -9.66 8.79
N PHE A 76 2.51 -8.35 8.92
CA PHE A 76 3.86 -7.81 9.13
C PHE A 76 4.14 -7.44 10.60
N THR A 77 3.23 -7.72 11.53
CA THR A 77 3.42 -7.42 12.95
C THR A 77 4.04 -8.57 13.75
N ALA A 78 4.76 -9.49 13.08
CA ALA A 78 5.55 -10.51 13.75
C ALA A 78 6.65 -9.87 14.60
N GLN A 79 6.90 -10.44 15.78
CA GLN A 79 7.87 -9.93 16.76
C GLN A 79 9.24 -9.65 16.15
N ALA A 80 9.78 -10.60 15.37
CA ALA A 80 11.08 -10.47 14.74
C ALA A 80 11.17 -9.25 13.82
N LEU A 81 10.13 -9.01 12.98
CA LEU A 81 10.09 -7.88 12.07
C LEU A 81 9.91 -6.54 12.80
N VAL A 82 9.04 -6.48 13.80
CA VAL A 82 8.88 -5.28 14.65
C VAL A 82 10.19 -4.91 15.34
N THR A 83 10.90 -5.90 15.89
CA THR A 83 12.22 -5.69 16.49
C THR A 83 13.24 -5.20 15.47
N ALA A 84 13.26 -5.79 14.28
CA ALA A 84 14.19 -5.41 13.23
C ALA A 84 13.93 -3.97 12.72
N ILE A 85 12.67 -3.57 12.56
CA ILE A 85 12.29 -2.19 12.20
C ILE A 85 12.71 -1.22 13.31
N ALA A 86 12.42 -1.52 14.57
CA ALA A 86 12.79 -0.66 15.69
C ALA A 86 14.32 -0.42 15.78
N ARG A 87 15.13 -1.44 15.44
CA ARG A 87 16.60 -1.32 15.39
C ARG A 87 17.09 -0.35 14.31
N THR A 88 16.33 -0.08 13.26
CA THR A 88 16.68 0.95 12.25
C THR A 88 16.45 2.37 12.77
N GLY A 89 15.81 2.54 13.93
CA GLY A 89 15.35 3.82 14.46
C GLY A 89 14.00 4.28 13.91
N ALA A 90 13.40 3.52 12.99
CA ALA A 90 12.06 3.80 12.52
C ALA A 90 11.00 3.36 13.55
N GLN A 91 9.89 4.08 13.58
CA GLN A 91 8.74 3.76 14.41
C GLN A 91 7.78 2.81 13.68
N VAL A 92 7.04 2.05 14.45
CA VAL A 92 6.05 1.10 13.94
C VAL A 92 4.64 1.53 14.35
N LEU A 93 3.70 1.44 13.42
CA LEU A 93 2.27 1.47 13.69
C LEU A 93 1.63 0.35 12.87
N GLY A 94 1.13 -0.69 13.53
CA GLY A 94 0.65 -1.88 12.83
C GLY A 94 -0.56 -2.52 13.49
N ARG A 95 -1.39 -3.17 12.67
CA ARG A 95 -2.52 -3.96 13.14
C ARG A 95 -2.04 -5.36 13.53
N VAL A 96 -2.43 -5.84 14.69
CA VAL A 96 -2.19 -7.22 15.09
C VAL A 96 -3.38 -8.12 14.79
N LYS A 97 -3.14 -9.43 14.75
CA LYS A 97 -4.20 -10.42 14.61
C LYS A 97 -5.04 -10.44 15.90
N ASN A 98 -6.35 -10.54 15.78
CA ASN A 98 -7.26 -10.56 16.93
C ASN A 98 -6.99 -11.73 17.90
N SER A 99 -6.35 -12.80 17.42
CA SER A 99 -5.94 -13.95 18.24
C SER A 99 -4.70 -13.67 19.10
N ARG A 100 -3.97 -12.57 18.85
CA ARG A 100 -2.77 -12.24 19.61
C ARG A 100 -3.14 -11.50 20.89
N ARG A 101 -2.90 -12.14 22.02
CA ARG A 101 -3.06 -11.50 23.34
C ARG A 101 -1.77 -10.75 23.68
N LEU A 102 -1.92 -9.48 24.02
CA LEU A 102 -0.85 -8.61 24.49
C LEU A 102 -1.10 -8.29 25.98
N VAL A 103 -0.10 -8.56 26.80
CA VAL A 103 -0.22 -8.36 28.25
C VAL A 103 -0.25 -6.86 28.55
N CYS A 104 -1.23 -6.40 29.33
CA CYS A 104 -1.29 -5.02 29.81
C CYS A 104 -0.29 -4.84 30.95
N LEU A 105 0.81 -4.12 30.70
CA LEU A 105 1.81 -3.80 31.72
C LEU A 105 1.42 -2.53 32.49
N ARG A 106 0.91 -1.54 31.79
CA ARG A 106 0.46 -0.27 32.40
C ARG A 106 -0.63 0.38 31.55
N ARG A 107 -1.74 0.74 32.14
CA ARG A 107 -2.80 1.51 31.46
C ARG A 107 -2.37 2.95 31.28
N LEU A 108 -2.79 3.54 30.18
CA LEU A 108 -2.57 4.94 29.86
C LEU A 108 -3.93 5.66 29.77
N PRO A 109 -3.96 6.98 30.05
CA PRO A 109 -5.13 7.78 29.76
C PRO A 109 -5.58 7.63 28.29
N GLY A 110 -6.90 7.72 28.04
CA GLY A 110 -7.44 7.60 26.69
C GLY A 110 -7.59 6.16 26.17
N GLY A 111 -7.62 5.14 27.07
CA GLY A 111 -8.03 3.77 26.75
C GLY A 111 -6.93 2.87 26.15
N SER A 112 -5.72 3.37 25.96
CA SER A 112 -4.57 2.57 25.52
C SER A 112 -3.75 2.01 26.68
N PHE A 113 -2.83 1.07 26.41
CA PHE A 113 -1.95 0.51 27.42
C PHE A 113 -0.56 0.18 26.86
N LEU A 114 0.43 0.10 27.76
CA LEU A 114 1.77 -0.36 27.41
C LEU A 114 1.86 -1.88 27.49
N SER A 115 2.61 -2.45 26.57
CA SER A 115 2.89 -3.87 26.43
C SER A 115 4.29 -4.09 25.85
N MET A 116 4.63 -5.35 25.61
CA MET A 116 5.88 -5.74 24.93
C MET A 116 5.58 -6.53 23.66
N CYS A 117 6.31 -6.22 22.62
CA CYS A 117 6.39 -7.05 21.42
C CYS A 117 7.80 -7.67 21.35
N GLY A 118 7.97 -8.81 21.98
CA GLY A 118 9.31 -9.33 22.29
C GLY A 118 10.04 -8.45 23.27
N THR A 119 11.18 -7.90 22.88
CA THR A 119 11.98 -6.97 23.67
C THR A 119 11.66 -5.51 23.41
N VAL A 120 10.74 -5.23 22.46
CA VAL A 120 10.37 -3.86 22.07
C VAL A 120 9.17 -3.39 22.87
N PRO A 121 9.28 -2.30 23.65
CA PRO A 121 8.12 -1.67 24.26
C PRO A 121 7.15 -1.16 23.21
N VAL A 122 5.88 -1.47 23.37
CA VAL A 122 4.82 -1.03 22.47
C VAL A 122 3.63 -0.48 23.25
N ARG A 123 2.93 0.44 22.64
CA ARG A 123 1.62 0.90 23.09
C ARG A 123 0.55 0.17 22.27
N VAL A 124 -0.46 -0.32 22.94
CA VAL A 124 -1.60 -1.02 22.34
C VAL A 124 -2.81 -0.10 22.37
N ILE A 125 -3.51 -0.03 21.25
CA ILE A 125 -4.72 0.75 21.05
C ILE A 125 -5.78 -0.18 20.50
N ASP A 126 -6.77 -0.51 21.31
CA ASP A 126 -7.96 -1.25 20.86
C ASP A 126 -9.05 -0.25 20.48
N CYS A 127 -9.55 -0.35 19.27
CA CYS A 127 -10.56 0.56 18.76
C CYS A 127 -11.56 -0.11 17.83
N GLU A 128 -12.72 0.50 17.71
CA GLU A 128 -13.72 0.22 16.71
C GLU A 128 -13.81 1.38 15.73
N ILE A 129 -13.75 1.07 14.45
CA ILE A 129 -13.99 2.03 13.39
C ILE A 129 -15.33 1.74 12.78
N THR A 130 -16.22 2.69 12.88
CA THR A 130 -17.56 2.62 12.28
C THR A 130 -17.61 3.51 11.05
N LEU A 131 -17.96 2.90 9.92
CA LEU A 131 -18.23 3.58 8.67
C LEU A 131 -19.75 3.69 8.49
N THR A 132 -20.26 4.88 8.37
CA THR A 132 -21.67 5.15 8.12
C THR A 132 -21.85 5.74 6.73
N THR A 133 -22.71 5.13 5.92
CA THR A 133 -23.07 5.55 4.57
C THR A 133 -24.60 5.64 4.46
N VAL A 134 -25.10 6.18 3.37
CA VAL A 134 -26.55 6.14 3.07
C VAL A 134 -27.11 4.73 2.93
N THR A 135 -26.26 3.71 2.67
CA THR A 135 -26.67 2.32 2.49
C THR A 135 -26.53 1.50 3.75
N GLY A 136 -26.04 2.07 4.86
CA GLY A 136 -25.91 1.38 6.13
C GLY A 136 -24.66 1.71 6.91
N ARG A 137 -24.52 1.01 8.04
CA ARG A 137 -23.42 1.16 9.00
C ARG A 137 -22.61 -0.13 9.06
N SER A 138 -21.28 -0.01 9.05
CA SER A 138 -20.36 -1.13 9.21
C SER A 138 -19.33 -0.81 10.28
N THR A 139 -19.21 -1.67 11.30
CA THR A 139 -18.25 -1.52 12.40
C THR A 139 -17.22 -2.64 12.33
N ALA A 140 -15.95 -2.29 12.48
CA ALA A 140 -14.85 -3.25 12.51
C ALA A 140 -13.90 -2.94 13.68
N GLY A 141 -13.56 -3.98 14.44
CA GLY A 141 -12.59 -3.89 15.53
C GLY A 141 -11.15 -3.96 15.03
N TYR A 142 -10.29 -3.13 15.60
CA TYR A 142 -8.86 -3.07 15.33
C TYR A 142 -8.09 -3.09 16.65
N CYS A 143 -7.05 -3.93 16.70
CA CYS A 143 -6.02 -3.84 17.72
C CYS A 143 -4.74 -3.35 17.04
N LEU A 144 -4.30 -2.17 17.38
CA LEU A 144 -3.09 -1.55 16.86
C LEU A 144 -1.96 -1.61 17.89
N ILE A 145 -0.75 -1.84 17.41
CA ILE A 145 0.48 -1.67 18.21
C ILE A 145 1.32 -0.57 17.60
N THR A 146 2.00 0.19 18.45
CA THR A 146 2.94 1.21 18.02
C THR A 146 4.14 1.30 18.97
N THR A 147 5.30 1.64 18.43
CA THR A 147 6.49 2.00 19.22
C THR A 147 6.46 3.45 19.73
N LEU A 148 5.48 4.26 19.29
CA LEU A 148 5.21 5.60 19.79
C LEU A 148 4.45 5.49 21.12
N THR A 149 5.18 5.33 22.22
CA THR A 149 4.62 5.01 23.55
C THR A 149 4.11 6.24 24.31
N ASP A 150 4.59 7.44 23.98
CA ASP A 150 4.12 8.68 24.59
C ASP A 150 2.73 9.04 24.05
N HIS A 151 1.74 8.98 24.95
CA HIS A 151 0.35 9.24 24.62
C HIS A 151 -0.02 10.72 24.56
N HIS A 152 0.82 11.60 25.11
CA HIS A 152 0.63 13.04 25.03
C HIS A 152 1.07 13.57 23.68
N THR A 153 2.25 13.19 23.23
CA THR A 153 2.80 13.60 21.94
C THR A 153 2.08 12.90 20.76
N HIS A 154 1.57 11.69 21.00
CA HIS A 154 0.90 10.88 19.97
C HIS A 154 -0.47 10.39 20.46
N PRO A 155 -1.52 11.22 20.37
CA PRO A 155 -2.87 10.82 20.75
C PRO A 155 -3.35 9.57 19.99
N ALA A 156 -4.12 8.71 20.66
CA ALA A 156 -4.57 7.46 20.04
C ALA A 156 -5.44 7.69 18.80
N ALA A 157 -6.29 8.71 18.80
CA ALA A 157 -7.13 9.08 17.68
C ALA A 157 -6.32 9.44 16.42
N ASP A 158 -5.21 10.17 16.59
CA ASP A 158 -4.32 10.58 15.50
C ASP A 158 -3.62 9.36 14.89
N LEU A 159 -3.17 8.43 15.75
CA LEU A 159 -2.54 7.19 15.29
C LEU A 159 -3.53 6.28 14.55
N ILE A 160 -4.78 6.21 14.99
CA ILE A 160 -5.83 5.46 14.28
C ILE A 160 -6.10 6.08 12.91
N THR A 161 -6.19 7.42 12.85
CA THR A 161 -6.37 8.17 11.60
C THR A 161 -5.18 7.97 10.66
N LEU A 162 -3.95 8.05 11.19
CA LEU A 162 -2.73 7.77 10.41
C LEU A 162 -2.72 6.34 9.88
N TYR A 163 -3.11 5.37 10.69
CA TYR A 163 -3.15 3.96 10.25
C TYR A 163 -4.10 3.75 9.07
N HIS A 164 -5.14 4.56 8.96
CA HIS A 164 -6.07 4.48 7.82
C HIS A 164 -5.36 4.77 6.48
N GLN A 165 -4.33 5.60 6.45
CA GLN A 165 -3.55 5.88 5.24
C GLN A 165 -2.81 4.66 4.67
N ARG A 166 -2.69 3.57 5.44
CA ARG A 166 -2.15 2.29 4.94
C ARG A 166 -2.81 1.81 3.64
N TRP A 167 -4.05 2.23 3.37
CA TRP A 167 -4.76 1.89 2.12
C TRP A 167 -4.10 2.43 0.85
N GLU A 168 -3.21 3.40 0.95
CA GLU A 168 -2.50 3.96 -0.20
C GLU A 168 -1.65 2.91 -0.93
N ILE A 169 -1.14 1.90 -0.23
CA ILE A 169 -0.42 0.80 -0.85
C ILE A 169 -1.28 0.01 -1.84
N GLU A 170 -2.58 -0.15 -1.58
CA GLU A 170 -3.48 -0.84 -2.50
C GLU A 170 -3.70 -0.02 -3.78
N THR A 171 -3.75 1.31 -3.65
CA THR A 171 -3.82 2.22 -4.79
C THR A 171 -2.54 2.15 -5.62
N ALA A 172 -1.36 2.16 -4.99
CA ALA A 172 -0.09 2.00 -5.69
C ALA A 172 -0.04 0.66 -6.48
N TYR A 173 -0.49 -0.43 -5.87
CA TYR A 173 -0.58 -1.72 -6.60
C TYR A 173 -1.61 -1.70 -7.74
N LEU A 174 -2.73 -1.00 -7.58
CA LEU A 174 -3.72 -0.83 -8.64
C LEU A 174 -3.11 -0.08 -9.83
N GLU A 175 -2.37 0.99 -9.56
CA GLU A 175 -1.72 1.82 -10.58
C GLU A 175 -0.65 1.04 -11.34
N ILE A 176 0.21 0.32 -10.64
CA ILE A 176 1.26 -0.52 -11.26
C ILE A 176 0.63 -1.66 -12.08
N LYS A 177 -0.28 -2.43 -11.47
CA LYS A 177 -0.78 -3.68 -12.08
C LYS A 177 -1.90 -3.46 -13.09
N SER A 178 -2.77 -2.49 -12.85
CA SER A 178 -3.96 -2.29 -13.68
C SER A 178 -3.84 -1.08 -14.59
N THR A 179 -3.26 0.02 -14.12
CA THR A 179 -3.19 1.25 -14.91
C THR A 179 -2.00 1.23 -15.88
N ILE A 180 -0.80 0.88 -15.41
CA ILE A 180 0.38 0.79 -16.30
C ILE A 180 0.35 -0.51 -17.09
N LEU A 181 0.30 -1.66 -16.40
CA LEU A 181 0.40 -2.99 -17.01
C LEU A 181 -0.92 -3.42 -17.71
N GLY A 182 -2.04 -2.74 -17.45
CA GLY A 182 -3.35 -3.09 -18.02
C GLY A 182 -3.92 -4.42 -17.51
N GLY A 183 -3.45 -4.91 -16.37
CA GLY A 183 -3.85 -6.21 -15.81
C GLY A 183 -3.33 -7.42 -16.61
N ARG A 184 -2.38 -7.21 -17.53
CA ARG A 184 -1.79 -8.23 -18.41
C ARG A 184 -0.74 -9.07 -17.68
N VAL A 185 -0.39 -10.19 -18.28
CA VAL A 185 0.79 -10.98 -17.93
C VAL A 185 2.03 -10.22 -18.42
N LEU A 186 3.14 -10.28 -17.70
CA LEU A 186 4.43 -9.78 -18.17
C LEU A 186 4.82 -10.48 -19.49
N ARG A 187 5.73 -9.93 -20.23
CA ARG A 187 6.07 -10.42 -21.60
C ARG A 187 7.32 -11.28 -21.63
N ALA A 188 8.26 -11.02 -20.73
CA ALA A 188 9.56 -11.66 -20.71
C ALA A 188 9.46 -13.15 -20.39
N ARG A 189 10.12 -13.99 -21.21
CA ARG A 189 10.09 -15.44 -21.10
C ARG A 189 11.24 -16.03 -20.29
N THR A 190 12.13 -15.17 -19.79
CA THR A 190 13.27 -15.56 -18.93
C THR A 190 13.19 -14.84 -17.60
N PRO A 191 13.73 -15.39 -16.51
CA PRO A 191 13.76 -14.73 -15.22
C PRO A 191 14.46 -13.35 -15.27
N ALA A 192 15.62 -13.27 -15.91
CA ALA A 192 16.35 -12.00 -16.05
C ALA A 192 15.55 -10.94 -16.84
N GLY A 193 14.88 -11.33 -17.91
CA GLY A 193 13.99 -10.43 -18.66
C GLY A 193 12.77 -10.03 -17.83
N THR A 194 12.23 -10.93 -17.00
CA THR A 194 11.15 -10.62 -16.06
C THR A 194 11.59 -9.59 -15.03
N ASP A 195 12.80 -9.69 -14.51
CA ASP A 195 13.37 -8.72 -13.57
C ASP A 195 13.49 -7.34 -14.22
N GLN A 196 14.01 -7.26 -15.46
CA GLN A 196 14.10 -6.03 -16.23
C GLN A 196 12.72 -5.39 -16.45
N GLU A 197 11.72 -6.19 -16.81
CA GLU A 197 10.35 -5.71 -17.04
C GLU A 197 9.71 -5.18 -15.75
N VAL A 198 9.94 -5.84 -14.60
CA VAL A 198 9.46 -5.36 -13.30
C VAL A 198 10.14 -4.05 -12.93
N TYR A 199 11.47 -3.94 -13.09
CA TYR A 199 12.16 -2.67 -12.83
C TYR A 199 11.68 -1.55 -13.75
N ALA A 200 11.45 -1.82 -15.02
CA ALA A 200 10.91 -0.84 -15.96
C ALA A 200 9.53 -0.31 -15.51
N LEU A 201 8.66 -1.20 -15.02
CA LEU A 201 7.37 -0.81 -14.46
C LEU A 201 7.51 0.05 -13.20
N LEU A 202 8.42 -0.31 -12.30
CA LEU A 202 8.67 0.44 -11.07
C LEU A 202 9.27 1.82 -11.36
N VAL A 203 10.20 1.91 -12.31
CA VAL A 203 10.80 3.19 -12.75
C VAL A 203 9.74 4.07 -13.39
N THR A 204 8.94 3.53 -14.31
CA THR A 204 7.84 4.27 -14.94
C THR A 204 6.86 4.81 -13.89
N TYR A 205 6.47 3.97 -12.94
CA TYR A 205 5.60 4.38 -11.83
C TYR A 205 6.24 5.52 -11.02
N GLN A 206 7.51 5.35 -10.64
CA GLN A 206 8.23 6.32 -9.80
C GLN A 206 8.38 7.67 -10.48
N VAL A 207 8.77 7.71 -11.75
CA VAL A 207 8.92 8.97 -12.51
C VAL A 207 7.59 9.73 -12.55
N LEU A 208 6.50 9.04 -12.84
CA LEU A 208 5.17 9.66 -12.85
C LEU A 208 4.78 10.19 -11.47
N ARG A 209 5.03 9.42 -10.41
CA ARG A 209 4.74 9.85 -9.03
C ARG A 209 5.59 11.04 -8.58
N LEU A 210 6.86 11.09 -8.98
CA LEU A 210 7.70 12.24 -8.71
C LEU A 210 7.18 13.49 -9.44
N ALA A 211 6.83 13.39 -10.70
CA ALA A 211 6.25 14.50 -11.46
C ALA A 211 4.91 14.99 -10.84
N MET A 212 4.08 14.07 -10.34
CA MET A 212 2.85 14.40 -9.64
C MET A 212 3.10 15.09 -8.30
N ALA A 213 4.05 14.58 -7.52
CA ALA A 213 4.42 15.15 -6.22
C ALA A 213 5.02 16.55 -6.39
N ASP A 214 5.90 16.71 -7.38
CA ASP A 214 6.49 18.00 -7.72
C ASP A 214 5.43 19.01 -8.13
N ALA A 215 4.51 18.65 -9.02
CA ALA A 215 3.40 19.50 -9.41
C ALA A 215 2.53 19.89 -8.21
N ALA A 216 2.17 18.95 -7.33
CA ALA A 216 1.36 19.23 -6.15
C ALA A 216 2.10 20.14 -5.16
N SER A 217 3.42 20.05 -5.06
CA SER A 217 4.22 20.90 -4.16
C SER A 217 4.20 22.36 -4.55
N THR A 218 3.91 22.71 -5.82
CA THR A 218 3.75 24.09 -6.28
C THR A 218 2.44 24.73 -5.82
N ARG A 219 1.50 23.95 -5.34
CA ARG A 219 0.15 24.34 -4.90
C ARG A 219 -0.13 23.81 -3.50
N PRO A 220 0.30 24.51 -2.43
CA PRO A 220 0.10 24.07 -1.04
C PRO A 220 -1.37 23.88 -0.64
N ASP A 221 -2.30 24.50 -1.38
CA ASP A 221 -3.74 24.38 -1.22
C ASP A 221 -4.32 23.09 -1.82
N VAL A 222 -3.51 22.32 -2.57
CA VAL A 222 -3.94 21.09 -3.25
C VAL A 222 -3.47 19.87 -2.50
N ASP A 223 -4.43 19.03 -2.10
CA ASP A 223 -4.10 17.70 -1.58
C ASP A 223 -3.46 16.84 -2.71
N PRO A 224 -2.22 16.34 -2.54
CA PRO A 224 -1.55 15.49 -3.52
C PRO A 224 -2.37 14.26 -3.94
N ASP A 225 -3.26 13.78 -3.08
CA ASP A 225 -4.17 12.66 -3.36
C ASP A 225 -5.18 12.96 -4.46
N ARG A 226 -5.43 14.24 -4.76
CA ARG A 226 -6.31 14.67 -5.85
C ARG A 226 -5.64 14.64 -7.23
N ALA A 227 -4.32 14.46 -7.29
CA ALA A 227 -3.59 14.29 -8.53
C ALA A 227 -3.96 12.95 -9.19
N SER A 228 -4.41 12.99 -10.45
CA SER A 228 -4.83 11.79 -11.20
C SER A 228 -3.63 11.09 -11.85
N PHE A 229 -3.37 9.85 -11.41
CA PHE A 229 -2.33 9.02 -12.03
C PHE A 229 -2.64 8.67 -13.50
N SER A 230 -3.91 8.50 -13.84
CA SER A 230 -4.31 8.22 -15.23
C SER A 230 -4.04 9.42 -16.16
N ILE A 231 -4.27 10.64 -15.68
CA ILE A 231 -3.93 11.86 -16.43
C ILE A 231 -2.41 11.93 -16.62
N ALA A 232 -1.62 11.74 -15.57
CA ALA A 232 -0.16 11.73 -15.67
C ALA A 232 0.35 10.72 -16.70
N LEU A 233 -0.14 9.47 -16.63
CA LEU A 233 0.26 8.39 -17.54
C LEU A 233 -0.14 8.69 -18.98
N ASN A 234 -1.36 9.13 -19.22
CA ASN A 234 -1.83 9.40 -20.59
C ASN A 234 -1.10 10.62 -21.17
N THR A 235 -0.91 11.69 -20.40
CA THR A 235 -0.11 12.82 -20.83
C THR A 235 1.33 12.40 -21.18
N ALA A 236 1.97 11.57 -20.36
CA ALA A 236 3.31 11.07 -20.64
C ALA A 236 3.34 10.23 -21.95
N ARG A 237 2.34 9.40 -22.17
CA ARG A 237 2.20 8.61 -23.42
C ARG A 237 2.06 9.51 -24.65
N ASP A 238 1.19 10.52 -24.57
CA ASP A 238 0.98 11.47 -25.67
C ASP A 238 2.28 12.22 -25.99
N LEU A 239 2.99 12.68 -24.96
CA LEU A 239 4.27 13.39 -25.15
C LEU A 239 5.36 12.51 -25.72
N VAL A 240 5.44 11.23 -25.33
CA VAL A 240 6.40 10.28 -25.93
C VAL A 240 6.07 10.04 -27.42
N ILE A 241 4.78 9.91 -27.78
CA ILE A 241 4.36 9.79 -29.19
C ILE A 241 4.72 11.04 -29.98
N GLN A 242 4.45 12.23 -29.43
CA GLN A 242 4.80 13.49 -30.08
C GLN A 242 6.32 13.65 -30.26
N ALA A 243 7.11 13.23 -29.26
CA ALA A 243 8.57 13.32 -29.31
C ALA A 243 9.19 12.41 -30.38
N THR A 244 8.55 11.32 -30.79
CA THR A 244 9.09 10.43 -31.84
C THR A 244 9.18 11.08 -33.23
N GLY A 245 8.47 12.18 -33.47
CA GLY A 245 8.52 12.92 -34.74
C GLY A 245 9.32 14.22 -34.69
N ILE A 246 9.99 14.54 -33.57
CA ILE A 246 10.68 15.82 -33.39
C ILE A 246 12.18 15.68 -33.71
N ILE A 247 12.69 16.63 -34.52
CA ILE A 247 14.12 16.79 -34.85
C ILE A 247 14.88 17.21 -33.59
N ALA A 248 16.13 16.75 -33.46
CA ALA A 248 16.95 16.71 -32.24
C ALA A 248 17.15 18.01 -31.42
N ASP A 249 16.72 19.18 -31.90
CA ASP A 249 16.99 20.47 -31.28
C ASP A 249 15.82 21.07 -30.47
N THR A 250 14.73 20.33 -30.30
CA THR A 250 13.57 20.83 -29.54
C THR A 250 13.52 20.23 -28.14
N VAL A 251 13.63 21.09 -27.11
CA VAL A 251 13.48 20.69 -25.71
C VAL A 251 12.00 20.53 -25.40
N ILE A 252 11.59 19.32 -25.04
CA ILE A 252 10.21 19.03 -24.59
C ILE A 252 10.19 19.06 -23.05
N ASP A 253 9.43 19.98 -22.49
CA ASP A 253 9.15 20.03 -21.05
C ASP A 253 8.13 18.95 -20.68
N LEU A 254 8.59 17.70 -20.56
CA LEU A 254 7.75 16.55 -20.20
C LEU A 254 7.14 16.72 -18.81
N VAL A 255 7.96 17.03 -17.82
CA VAL A 255 7.56 17.09 -16.40
C VAL A 255 6.58 18.24 -16.17
N GLY A 256 6.92 19.44 -16.64
CA GLY A 256 6.04 20.61 -16.50
C GLY A 256 4.72 20.46 -17.25
N THR A 257 4.73 19.81 -18.42
CA THR A 257 3.47 19.54 -19.15
C THR A 257 2.58 18.55 -18.42
N ILE A 258 3.15 17.48 -17.85
CA ILE A 258 2.42 16.53 -16.99
C ILE A 258 1.83 17.28 -15.79
N GLY A 259 2.63 18.09 -15.12
CA GLY A 259 2.22 18.88 -13.95
C GLY A 259 1.06 19.82 -14.26
N ARG A 260 1.15 20.61 -15.34
CA ARG A 260 0.07 21.51 -15.77
C ARG A 260 -1.23 20.76 -16.05
N ARG A 261 -1.18 19.62 -16.72
CA ARG A 261 -2.37 18.80 -17.01
C ARG A 261 -3.01 18.26 -15.74
N ILE A 262 -2.22 17.79 -14.79
CA ILE A 262 -2.69 17.25 -13.50
C ILE A 262 -3.39 18.36 -12.69
N LEU A 263 -2.77 19.55 -12.61
CA LEU A 263 -3.31 20.67 -11.84
C LEU A 263 -4.57 21.29 -12.48
N ALA A 264 -4.72 21.16 -13.80
CA ALA A 264 -5.90 21.63 -14.52
C ALA A 264 -7.13 20.74 -14.33
N ASP A 265 -6.93 19.44 -13.99
CA ASP A 265 -8.01 18.46 -13.86
C ASP A 265 -7.80 17.58 -12.62
N LEU A 266 -7.97 18.22 -11.46
CA LEU A 266 -7.85 17.54 -10.16
C LEU A 266 -9.06 16.66 -9.90
N MET A 267 -8.80 15.46 -9.37
CA MET A 267 -9.86 14.59 -8.88
C MET A 267 -10.63 15.27 -7.72
N PRO A 268 -11.92 14.95 -7.54
CA PRO A 268 -12.63 15.34 -6.34
C PRO A 268 -11.96 14.76 -5.09
N ASP A 269 -12.29 15.36 -3.94
CA ASP A 269 -11.80 14.87 -2.66
C ASP A 269 -12.06 13.37 -2.50
N ARG A 270 -11.07 12.67 -1.96
CA ARG A 270 -11.09 11.23 -1.89
C ARG A 270 -12.20 10.74 -0.96
N CYS A 271 -13.12 9.98 -1.50
CA CYS A 271 -14.13 9.32 -0.69
C CYS A 271 -13.52 8.21 0.15
N ILE A 272 -13.93 8.14 1.41
CA ILE A 272 -13.57 7.06 2.31
C ILE A 272 -14.04 5.73 1.74
N ARG A 273 -13.15 4.74 1.65
CA ARG A 273 -13.51 3.42 1.15
C ARG A 273 -14.40 2.69 2.15
N THR A 274 -15.62 2.41 1.75
CA THR A 274 -16.66 1.84 2.61
C THR A 274 -16.90 0.35 2.43
N ARG A 275 -16.31 -0.27 1.40
CA ARG A 275 -16.60 -1.66 1.03
C ARG A 275 -15.35 -2.51 0.90
N PRO A 276 -15.43 -3.81 1.27
CA PRO A 276 -14.34 -4.74 1.05
C PRO A 276 -14.06 -4.90 -0.45
N ARG A 277 -12.82 -5.23 -0.77
CA ARG A 277 -12.39 -5.49 -2.15
C ARG A 277 -13.10 -6.72 -2.70
N VAL A 278 -13.79 -6.55 -3.82
CA VAL A 278 -14.36 -7.67 -4.55
C VAL A 278 -13.34 -8.19 -5.56
N VAL A 279 -13.01 -9.47 -5.46
CA VAL A 279 -12.09 -10.13 -6.38
C VAL A 279 -12.86 -10.69 -7.56
N LYS A 280 -12.46 -10.32 -8.78
CA LYS A 280 -13.12 -10.77 -10.03
C LYS A 280 -13.03 -12.28 -10.28
N ARG A 281 -12.12 -13.00 -9.60
CA ARG A 281 -11.95 -14.45 -9.70
C ARG A 281 -12.10 -15.10 -8.34
N ALA A 282 -12.82 -16.22 -8.26
CA ALA A 282 -13.01 -16.99 -7.04
C ALA A 282 -11.73 -17.77 -6.65
N ILE A 283 -10.65 -17.05 -6.34
CA ILE A 283 -9.40 -17.64 -5.86
C ILE A 283 -9.42 -17.81 -4.33
N SER A 284 -10.35 -17.14 -3.65
CA SER A 284 -10.46 -17.20 -2.20
C SER A 284 -11.88 -17.49 -1.76
N LYS A 285 -12.04 -18.42 -0.82
CA LYS A 285 -13.29 -18.75 -0.14
C LYS A 285 -13.90 -17.59 0.66
N TYR A 286 -13.16 -16.53 0.87
CA TYR A 286 -13.55 -15.37 1.68
C TYR A 286 -14.21 -14.23 0.88
N ASN A 287 -14.35 -14.38 -0.44
CA ASN A 287 -14.93 -13.33 -1.26
C ASN A 287 -16.27 -13.76 -1.84
N PRO A 288 -17.36 -13.06 -1.50
CA PRO A 288 -18.68 -13.38 -2.06
C PRO A 288 -18.70 -13.17 -3.57
N LYS A 289 -19.29 -14.12 -4.29
CA LYS A 289 -19.68 -13.94 -5.68
C LYS A 289 -20.98 -13.14 -5.68
N GLY A 290 -21.03 -12.02 -6.38
CA GLY A 290 -22.26 -11.24 -6.47
C GLY A 290 -22.09 -9.99 -7.31
N THR A 291 -23.19 -9.30 -7.56
CA THR A 291 -23.22 -8.01 -8.21
C THR A 291 -22.51 -7.00 -7.32
N VAL A 292 -21.46 -6.39 -7.87
CA VAL A 292 -20.68 -5.37 -7.14
C VAL A 292 -21.30 -4.03 -7.41
N ASP A 293 -21.89 -3.43 -6.39
CA ASP A 293 -22.21 -2.03 -6.45
C ASP A 293 -20.92 -1.21 -6.42
N ARG A 294 -20.67 -0.46 -7.49
CA ARG A 294 -19.48 0.38 -7.67
C ARG A 294 -19.76 1.85 -7.36
N THR A 295 -20.95 2.17 -6.88
CA THR A 295 -21.31 3.54 -6.52
C THR A 295 -20.41 4.02 -5.37
N SER A 296 -19.82 5.19 -5.55
CA SER A 296 -19.05 5.84 -4.50
C SER A 296 -20.03 6.57 -3.57
N TYR A 297 -20.08 6.15 -2.32
CA TYR A 297 -20.91 6.79 -1.30
C TYR A 297 -20.06 7.68 -0.41
N LYS A 298 -20.60 8.88 -0.09
CA LYS A 298 -20.02 9.66 1.01
C LYS A 298 -20.17 8.87 2.30
N ALA A 299 -19.08 8.78 3.05
CA ALA A 299 -19.06 8.08 4.33
C ALA A 299 -18.53 8.99 5.43
N THR A 300 -19.08 8.81 6.61
CA THR A 300 -18.49 9.36 7.84
C THR A 300 -17.79 8.27 8.62
N ILE A 301 -16.63 8.60 9.19
CA ILE A 301 -15.88 7.72 10.09
C ILE A 301 -16.16 8.15 11.52
N SER A 302 -16.53 7.18 12.37
CA SER A 302 -16.53 7.33 13.81
C SER A 302 -15.51 6.37 14.43
N ILE A 303 -14.65 6.88 15.27
CA ILE A 303 -13.63 6.10 15.99
C ILE A 303 -14.03 6.01 17.45
N ASN A 304 -14.15 4.80 17.95
CA ASN A 304 -14.37 4.50 19.35
C ASN A 304 -13.15 3.77 19.90
N ILE A 305 -12.44 4.37 20.85
CA ILE A 305 -11.32 3.74 21.55
C ILE A 305 -11.88 2.90 22.68
N LEU A 306 -11.64 1.59 22.64
CA LEU A 306 -12.14 0.65 23.61
C LEU A 306 -11.27 0.75 24.88
N THR A 307 -11.89 1.12 25.98
CA THR A 307 -11.28 0.91 27.30
C THR A 307 -11.44 -0.57 27.62
N THR A 308 -10.41 -1.38 27.36
CA THR A 308 -10.44 -2.81 27.69
C THR A 308 -10.81 -2.97 29.17
N PRO A 309 -11.92 -3.66 29.53
CA PRO A 309 -12.16 -4.04 30.92
C PRO A 309 -10.95 -4.84 31.39
N GLY A 310 -10.54 -4.63 32.62
CA GLY A 310 -9.48 -5.43 33.24
C GLY A 310 -9.82 -6.92 33.20
N PRO A 311 -8.80 -7.80 33.26
CA PRO A 311 -9.06 -9.20 33.54
C PRO A 311 -9.77 -9.36 34.86
#